data_5b91af0a2bd99054edf1b959c7027012
#
_entry.id   5b91af0a2bd99054edf1b959c7027012
#
_cell.length_a   1.000
_cell.length_b   1.000
_cell.length_c   1.000
_cell.angle_alpha   90.00
_cell.angle_beta   90.00
_cell.angle_gamma   90.00
#
_symmetry.space_group_name_H-M   'P 1'
#
loop_
_entity.id
_entity.type
_entity.pdbx_description
1 polymer ?
#
loop_
_entity_poly.entity_id
_entity_poly.type
_entity_poly.pdbx_seq_one_letter_code
_entity_poly.pdbx_strand_id
1 'polypeptide(L)'
;MINGKVIAIDARMIEMSGIGTYIQHLMGEGIYDIALGREEEIRKYDKTVKVILYDTAIYGLEEQVCFPNKEIRKAGIDLIHFPHYNVPASYKGKFIVTVHDLTHIVYPEFLGNKLKYYYAKYLLRHAIEKSEHIFTVSNNSKKDIEKIFRLSVEKISITYNAVDADFCVKSWQEVEYLYGKYSIPKNKVLLLYVGNLKPHKNLSRLLCSLRRMSDRENYCLLLVGKAFSSISLKDEEARLGIERLVVHTGMVSKEELIDLYNLADIFVFPSLYEGFGIPPLESMACGTPVIASDCSSVPEIVGDAALLFDPLDEDSIIMAIHRAENHEVAQDLIKKGLIRKNCFKWNETVRAVREGIRNVI
;
A
#
# COMPACT_ATOMS: atom_id res chain seq x y z
N MET A 1 -14.76 19.19 -15.87
CA MET A 1 -16.15 19.05 -15.32
C MET A 1 -16.81 17.80 -15.88
N ILE A 2 -17.37 16.95 -15.03
CA ILE A 2 -18.17 15.79 -15.43
C ILE A 2 -19.65 16.20 -15.34
N ASN A 3 -20.42 16.05 -16.43
CA ASN A 3 -21.84 16.45 -16.51
C ASN A 3 -22.11 17.92 -16.09
N GLY A 4 -21.19 18.84 -16.30
CA GLY A 4 -21.31 20.24 -15.89
C GLY A 4 -21.17 20.50 -14.39
N LYS A 5 -20.77 19.48 -13.60
CA LYS A 5 -20.58 19.53 -12.16
C LYS A 5 -19.12 19.79 -11.80
N VAL A 6 -18.90 20.50 -10.70
CA VAL A 6 -17.56 20.80 -10.14
C VAL A 6 -17.20 19.71 -9.15
N ILE A 7 -16.14 18.96 -9.46
CA ILE A 7 -15.66 17.83 -8.65
C ILE A 7 -14.34 18.19 -7.98
N ALA A 8 -14.25 17.95 -6.69
CA ALA A 8 -13.01 18.14 -5.94
C ALA A 8 -12.46 16.81 -5.38
N ILE A 9 -11.16 16.81 -5.09
CA ILE A 9 -10.47 15.72 -4.36
C ILE A 9 -9.73 16.28 -3.15
N ASP A 10 -9.73 15.54 -2.03
CA ASP A 10 -8.83 15.79 -0.91
C ASP A 10 -7.46 15.17 -1.21
N ALA A 11 -6.49 16.00 -1.59
CA ALA A 11 -5.16 15.58 -2.02
C ALA A 11 -4.08 15.73 -0.92
N ARG A 12 -4.45 15.97 0.35
CA ARG A 12 -3.49 16.14 1.47
C ARG A 12 -2.54 14.95 1.68
N MET A 13 -2.94 13.77 1.24
CA MET A 13 -2.14 12.55 1.35
C MET A 13 -1.33 12.23 0.08
N ILE A 14 -1.24 13.15 -0.89
CA ILE A 14 -0.62 12.89 -2.20
C ILE A 14 0.85 12.46 -2.11
N GLU A 15 1.58 12.90 -1.09
CA GLU A 15 2.99 12.50 -0.83
C GLU A 15 3.11 11.30 0.15
N MET A 16 2.00 10.72 0.59
CA MET A 16 2.02 9.55 1.49
C MET A 16 2.04 8.25 0.69
N SER A 17 2.92 7.31 1.06
CA SER A 17 3.02 6.00 0.41
C SER A 17 1.67 5.29 0.29
N GLY A 18 1.45 4.50 -0.74
CA GLY A 18 0.23 3.73 -0.98
C GLY A 18 -0.98 4.60 -1.33
N ILE A 19 -1.54 5.33 -0.37
CA ILE A 19 -2.66 6.26 -0.62
C ILE A 19 -2.23 7.39 -1.56
N GLY A 20 -1.02 7.92 -1.35
CA GLY A 20 -0.46 8.96 -2.23
C GLY A 20 -0.33 8.47 -3.66
N THR A 21 0.20 7.27 -3.88
CA THR A 21 0.29 6.67 -5.23
C THR A 21 -1.09 6.60 -5.89
N TYR A 22 -2.12 6.17 -5.17
CA TYR A 22 -3.50 6.17 -5.68
C TYR A 22 -3.97 7.57 -6.08
N ILE A 23 -3.76 8.59 -5.23
CA ILE A 23 -4.12 9.98 -5.54
C ILE A 23 -3.34 10.50 -6.75
N GLN A 24 -2.03 10.26 -6.81
CA GLN A 24 -1.15 10.70 -7.91
C GLN A 24 -1.66 10.20 -9.26
N HIS A 25 -2.07 8.94 -9.35
CA HIS A 25 -2.62 8.36 -10.58
C HIS A 25 -4.03 8.85 -10.94
N LEU A 26 -4.77 9.39 -9.99
CA LEU A 26 -6.06 10.04 -10.28
C LEU A 26 -5.90 11.50 -10.70
N MET A 27 -4.79 12.15 -10.29
CA MET A 27 -4.48 13.52 -10.67
C MET A 27 -4.03 13.59 -12.13
N GLY A 28 -4.23 14.73 -12.78
CA GLY A 28 -3.87 14.92 -14.19
C GLY A 28 -4.79 14.24 -15.21
N GLU A 29 -5.72 13.40 -14.77
CA GLU A 29 -6.65 12.66 -15.63
C GLU A 29 -7.92 13.45 -16.01
N GLY A 30 -8.01 14.72 -15.59
CA GLY A 30 -9.16 15.59 -15.87
C GLY A 30 -10.47 15.12 -15.21
N ILE A 31 -10.36 14.39 -14.09
CA ILE A 31 -11.51 13.99 -13.27
C ILE A 31 -11.92 15.13 -12.35
N TYR A 32 -10.93 15.80 -11.76
CA TYR A 32 -11.11 16.80 -10.73
C TYR A 32 -10.87 18.21 -11.26
N ASP A 33 -11.76 19.13 -10.91
CA ASP A 33 -11.64 20.57 -11.22
C ASP A 33 -10.87 21.28 -10.11
N ILE A 34 -10.94 20.76 -8.87
CA ILE A 34 -10.37 21.36 -7.67
C ILE A 34 -9.67 20.26 -6.83
N ALA A 35 -8.51 20.60 -6.26
CA ALA A 35 -7.82 19.78 -5.28
C ALA A 35 -7.66 20.54 -3.96
N LEU A 36 -7.93 19.87 -2.84
CA LEU A 36 -7.72 20.39 -1.49
C LEU A 36 -6.35 19.89 -1.00
N GLY A 37 -5.46 20.77 -0.59
CA GLY A 37 -4.13 20.39 -0.11
C GLY A 37 -3.12 21.51 -0.26
N ARG A 38 -1.82 21.14 -0.21
CA ARG A 38 -0.70 22.07 -0.44
C ARG A 38 -0.42 22.20 -1.92
N GLU A 39 -0.38 23.45 -2.41
CA GLU A 39 -0.21 23.71 -3.84
C GLU A 39 1.10 23.15 -4.38
N GLU A 40 2.20 23.29 -3.66
CA GLU A 40 3.51 22.80 -4.06
C GLU A 40 3.58 21.28 -4.26
N GLU A 41 2.84 20.51 -3.45
CA GLU A 41 2.75 19.07 -3.56
C GLU A 41 1.86 18.65 -4.74
N ILE A 42 0.69 19.30 -4.88
CA ILE A 42 -0.29 19.01 -5.94
C ILE A 42 0.29 19.34 -7.33
N ARG A 43 1.02 20.47 -7.47
CA ARG A 43 1.58 20.92 -8.76
C ARG A 43 2.62 20.00 -9.37
N LYS A 44 3.18 19.07 -8.59
CA LYS A 44 4.08 18.04 -9.11
C LYS A 44 3.34 17.06 -10.02
N TYR A 45 2.05 16.83 -9.77
CA TYR A 45 1.23 15.81 -10.44
C TYR A 45 0.17 16.40 -11.36
N ASP A 46 -0.40 17.55 -11.02
CA ASP A 46 -1.36 18.25 -11.86
C ASP A 46 -1.11 19.77 -11.81
N LYS A 47 -0.70 20.32 -12.97
CA LYS A 47 -0.43 21.76 -13.13
C LYS A 47 -1.68 22.57 -13.41
N THR A 48 -2.80 21.94 -13.76
CA THR A 48 -4.02 22.57 -14.28
C THR A 48 -5.14 22.67 -13.26
N VAL A 49 -5.21 21.75 -12.31
CA VAL A 49 -6.26 21.70 -11.28
C VAL A 49 -6.23 22.96 -10.41
N LYS A 50 -7.40 23.51 -10.07
CA LYS A 50 -7.49 24.61 -9.11
C LYS A 50 -7.22 24.09 -7.70
N VAL A 51 -6.38 24.80 -6.94
CA VAL A 51 -6.04 24.40 -5.57
C VAL A 51 -6.79 25.26 -4.55
N ILE A 52 -7.39 24.64 -3.55
CA ILE A 52 -7.83 25.26 -2.31
C ILE A 52 -6.88 24.82 -1.22
N LEU A 53 -6.20 25.76 -0.57
CA LEU A 53 -5.25 25.46 0.50
C LEU A 53 -5.97 24.77 1.66
N TYR A 54 -5.51 23.57 1.97
CA TYR A 54 -5.92 22.79 3.13
C TYR A 54 -4.77 21.88 3.58
N ASP A 55 -4.00 22.30 4.57
CA ASP A 55 -2.78 21.63 5.04
C ASP A 55 -2.88 21.09 6.46
N THR A 56 -4.09 21.10 7.05
CA THR A 56 -4.35 20.53 8.38
C THR A 56 -3.96 19.05 8.44
N ALA A 57 -3.22 18.70 9.47
CA ALA A 57 -2.75 17.33 9.68
C ALA A 57 -3.90 16.33 9.74
N ILE A 58 -3.71 15.19 9.07
CA ILE A 58 -4.67 14.09 9.05
C ILE A 58 -4.66 13.37 10.40
N TYR A 59 -5.82 12.85 10.81
CA TYR A 59 -6.07 12.18 12.10
C TYR A 59 -6.07 13.13 13.33
N GLY A 60 -5.97 14.45 13.11
CA GLY A 60 -6.08 15.46 14.16
C GLY A 60 -7.52 15.90 14.42
N LEU A 61 -7.79 16.42 15.63
CA LEU A 61 -9.09 17.06 15.92
C LEU A 61 -9.27 18.36 15.11
N GLU A 62 -8.18 19.04 14.79
CA GLU A 62 -8.17 20.26 13.97
C GLU A 62 -8.76 20.00 12.56
N GLU A 63 -8.52 18.81 11.98
CA GLU A 63 -9.08 18.38 10.72
C GLU A 63 -10.61 18.50 10.70
N GLN A 64 -11.26 18.22 11.82
CA GLN A 64 -12.73 18.23 11.95
C GLN A 64 -13.30 19.65 12.01
N VAL A 65 -12.51 20.63 12.45
CA VAL A 65 -12.95 22.02 12.70
C VAL A 65 -12.46 22.97 11.60
N CYS A 66 -11.23 22.79 11.12
CA CYS A 66 -10.56 23.69 10.17
C CYS A 66 -10.84 23.36 8.70
N PHE A 67 -11.84 22.53 8.41
CA PHE A 67 -12.21 22.21 7.03
C PHE A 67 -12.69 23.46 6.29
N PRO A 68 -12.22 23.76 5.05
CA PRO A 68 -12.43 25.00 4.34
C PRO A 68 -13.85 25.12 3.73
N ASN A 69 -14.87 24.95 4.56
CA ASN A 69 -16.29 24.93 4.14
C ASN A 69 -16.73 26.22 3.40
N LYS A 70 -16.14 27.37 3.76
CA LYS A 70 -16.46 28.66 3.14
C LYS A 70 -15.93 28.74 1.70
N GLU A 71 -14.68 28.32 1.51
CA GLU A 71 -13.99 28.28 0.23
C GLU A 71 -14.66 27.28 -0.72
N ILE A 72 -15.04 26.10 -0.18
CA ILE A 72 -15.76 25.04 -0.91
C ILE A 72 -17.10 25.56 -1.44
N ARG A 73 -17.90 26.23 -0.59
CA ARG A 73 -19.17 26.82 -1.02
C ARG A 73 -18.98 27.91 -2.05
N LYS A 74 -17.97 28.79 -1.86
CA LYS A 74 -17.64 29.86 -2.80
C LYS A 74 -17.20 29.32 -4.17
N ALA A 75 -16.51 28.17 -4.17
CA ALA A 75 -16.05 27.50 -5.39
C ALA A 75 -17.18 26.71 -6.12
N GLY A 76 -18.35 26.57 -5.50
CA GLY A 76 -19.48 25.86 -6.10
C GLY A 76 -19.24 24.37 -6.29
N ILE A 77 -18.51 23.70 -5.35
CA ILE A 77 -18.20 22.29 -5.45
C ILE A 77 -19.48 21.46 -5.24
N ASP A 78 -19.78 20.60 -6.22
CA ASP A 78 -20.95 19.70 -6.19
C ASP A 78 -20.66 18.38 -5.48
N LEU A 79 -19.42 17.87 -5.61
CA LEU A 79 -19.00 16.60 -5.05
C LEU A 79 -17.54 16.63 -4.61
N ILE A 80 -17.21 16.07 -3.45
CA ILE A 80 -15.83 15.86 -3.01
C ILE A 80 -15.51 14.38 -2.97
N HIS A 81 -14.40 13.98 -3.56
CA HIS A 81 -13.79 12.67 -3.35
C HIS A 81 -12.80 12.76 -2.20
N PHE A 82 -13.06 12.02 -1.11
CA PHE A 82 -12.10 11.79 -0.04
C PHE A 82 -11.43 10.43 -0.30
N PRO A 83 -10.16 10.41 -0.76
CA PRO A 83 -9.44 9.17 -1.03
C PRO A 83 -8.94 8.48 0.26
N HIS A 84 -9.56 8.81 1.38
CA HIS A 84 -9.37 8.22 2.70
C HIS A 84 -10.63 8.43 3.55
N TYR A 85 -10.86 7.57 4.54
CA TYR A 85 -12.07 7.64 5.39
C TYR A 85 -12.11 8.82 6.39
N ASN A 86 -11.07 9.65 6.45
CA ASN A 86 -11.03 10.86 7.28
C ASN A 86 -11.88 11.98 6.66
N VAL A 87 -13.17 11.78 6.64
CA VAL A 87 -14.11 12.80 6.19
C VAL A 87 -14.44 13.72 7.35
N PRO A 88 -14.19 15.05 7.24
CA PRO A 88 -14.52 16.00 8.31
C PRO A 88 -16.02 16.02 8.62
N ALA A 89 -16.38 15.78 9.89
CA ALA A 89 -17.78 15.75 10.34
C ALA A 89 -18.51 17.10 10.15
N SER A 90 -17.75 18.20 10.00
CA SER A 90 -18.27 19.54 9.70
C SER A 90 -18.72 19.70 8.24
N TYR A 91 -18.25 18.85 7.31
CA TYR A 91 -18.68 18.87 5.92
C TYR A 91 -20.09 18.26 5.76
N LYS A 92 -20.98 18.97 5.10
CA LYS A 92 -22.40 18.58 4.90
C LYS A 92 -22.79 18.44 3.43
N GLY A 93 -21.85 18.63 2.51
CA GLY A 93 -22.09 18.43 1.08
C GLY A 93 -22.03 16.96 0.66
N LYS A 94 -22.28 16.71 -0.62
CA LYS A 94 -22.14 15.37 -1.21
C LYS A 94 -20.68 14.96 -1.28
N PHE A 95 -20.39 13.71 -0.98
CA PHE A 95 -19.06 13.16 -1.10
C PHE A 95 -19.06 11.67 -1.42
N ILE A 96 -17.97 11.23 -1.99
CA ILE A 96 -17.58 9.83 -2.16
C ILE A 96 -16.31 9.58 -1.38
N VAL A 97 -16.05 8.34 -1.03
CA VAL A 97 -14.90 7.97 -0.21
C VAL A 97 -14.17 6.76 -0.79
N THR A 98 -12.83 6.75 -0.72
CA THR A 98 -12.05 5.52 -0.91
C THR A 98 -11.63 4.97 0.44
N VAL A 99 -11.99 3.72 0.71
CA VAL A 99 -11.56 2.96 1.90
C VAL A 99 -10.51 1.96 1.44
N HIS A 100 -9.23 2.25 1.73
CA HIS A 100 -8.12 1.40 1.30
C HIS A 100 -8.03 0.11 2.10
N ASP A 101 -8.19 0.18 3.42
CA ASP A 101 -8.17 -0.97 4.31
C ASP A 101 -9.02 -0.73 5.55
N LEU A 102 -9.21 -1.80 6.32
CA LEU A 102 -9.90 -1.80 7.60
C LEU A 102 -8.97 -2.27 8.74
N THR A 103 -7.66 -2.14 8.58
CA THR A 103 -6.65 -2.62 9.54
C THR A 103 -6.97 -2.22 10.97
N HIS A 104 -7.35 -0.96 11.19
CA HIS A 104 -7.66 -0.42 12.52
C HIS A 104 -8.95 -0.99 13.15
N ILE A 105 -9.81 -1.57 12.34
CA ILE A 105 -11.05 -2.21 12.81
C ILE A 105 -10.86 -3.70 13.02
N VAL A 106 -10.13 -4.35 12.10
CA VAL A 106 -9.87 -5.80 12.15
C VAL A 106 -8.87 -6.15 13.24
N TYR A 107 -7.87 -5.28 13.45
CA TYR A 107 -6.80 -5.44 14.44
C TYR A 107 -6.73 -4.22 15.37
N PRO A 108 -7.71 -4.04 16.27
CA PRO A 108 -7.78 -2.88 17.17
C PRO A 108 -6.60 -2.77 18.12
N GLU A 109 -5.94 -3.88 18.44
CA GLU A 109 -4.73 -3.94 19.28
C GLU A 109 -3.56 -3.15 18.66
N PHE A 110 -3.50 -3.01 17.35
CA PHE A 110 -2.43 -2.26 16.67
C PHE A 110 -2.54 -0.73 16.85
N LEU A 111 -3.68 -0.22 17.32
CA LEU A 111 -3.85 1.19 17.66
C LEU A 111 -3.30 1.55 19.05
N GLY A 112 -3.05 0.55 19.91
CA GLY A 112 -2.50 0.72 21.26
C GLY A 112 -3.36 1.54 22.23
N ASN A 113 -4.51 2.09 21.81
CA ASN A 113 -5.39 2.89 22.63
C ASN A 113 -6.86 2.74 22.22
N LYS A 114 -7.73 2.38 23.18
CA LYS A 114 -9.17 2.19 22.96
C LYS A 114 -9.87 3.46 22.42
N LEU A 115 -9.47 4.65 22.89
CA LEU A 115 -10.06 5.92 22.42
C LEU A 115 -9.76 6.14 20.93
N LYS A 116 -8.53 5.86 20.49
CA LYS A 116 -8.16 5.94 19.05
C LYS A 116 -8.98 4.95 18.22
N TYR A 117 -9.20 3.75 18.73
CA TYR A 117 -10.06 2.75 18.06
C TYR A 117 -11.50 3.26 17.88
N TYR A 118 -12.14 3.75 18.95
CA TYR A 118 -13.51 4.25 18.86
C TYR A 118 -13.61 5.49 17.95
N TYR A 119 -12.60 6.36 17.97
CA TYR A 119 -12.53 7.50 17.08
C TYR A 119 -12.38 7.08 15.62
N ALA A 120 -11.45 6.19 15.29
CA ALA A 120 -11.28 5.65 13.94
C ALA A 120 -12.54 4.92 13.44
N LYS A 121 -13.17 4.13 14.30
CA LYS A 121 -14.43 3.43 14.01
C LYS A 121 -15.59 4.41 13.74
N TYR A 122 -15.67 5.49 14.51
CA TYR A 122 -16.66 6.54 14.30
C TYR A 122 -16.46 7.23 12.94
N LEU A 123 -15.24 7.68 12.64
CA LEU A 123 -14.94 8.35 11.38
C LEU A 123 -15.20 7.45 10.17
N LEU A 124 -14.74 6.21 10.23
CA LEU A 124 -14.94 5.24 9.16
C LEU A 124 -16.44 4.96 8.96
N ARG A 125 -17.20 4.76 10.06
CA ARG A 125 -18.65 4.59 10.00
C ARG A 125 -19.33 5.80 9.38
N HIS A 126 -18.97 7.02 9.81
CA HIS A 126 -19.48 8.26 9.27
C HIS A 126 -19.22 8.38 7.77
N ALA A 127 -17.97 8.13 7.34
CA ALA A 127 -17.58 8.19 5.94
C ALA A 127 -18.37 7.19 5.09
N ILE A 128 -18.51 5.95 5.56
CA ILE A 128 -19.20 4.86 4.85
C ILE A 128 -20.70 5.11 4.76
N GLU A 129 -21.37 5.47 5.88
CA GLU A 129 -22.82 5.63 5.92
C GLU A 129 -23.30 6.88 5.15
N LYS A 130 -22.51 7.96 5.18
CA LYS A 130 -22.89 9.27 4.62
C LYS A 130 -22.40 9.50 3.19
N SER A 131 -21.42 8.73 2.69
CA SER A 131 -20.97 8.88 1.31
C SER A 131 -22.05 8.46 0.31
N GLU A 132 -22.09 9.11 -0.85
CA GLU A 132 -22.93 8.73 -1.99
C GLU A 132 -22.44 7.40 -2.60
N HIS A 133 -21.12 7.17 -2.63
CA HIS A 133 -20.48 5.98 -3.15
C HIS A 133 -19.17 5.69 -2.42
N ILE A 134 -18.81 4.40 -2.39
CA ILE A 134 -17.58 3.93 -1.75
C ILE A 134 -16.71 3.26 -2.80
N PHE A 135 -15.45 3.66 -2.86
CA PHE A 135 -14.41 2.92 -3.55
C PHE A 135 -13.59 2.10 -2.55
N THR A 136 -13.10 0.97 -2.97
CA THR A 136 -12.14 0.16 -2.22
C THR A 136 -11.20 -0.54 -3.19
N VAL A 137 -10.06 -1.02 -2.68
CA VAL A 137 -8.94 -1.44 -3.52
C VAL A 137 -8.83 -2.95 -3.74
N SER A 138 -9.74 -3.75 -3.16
CA SER A 138 -9.80 -5.21 -3.36
C SER A 138 -11.18 -5.78 -3.07
N ASN A 139 -11.46 -7.00 -3.59
CA ASN A 139 -12.65 -7.76 -3.21
C ASN A 139 -12.66 -8.13 -1.73
N ASN A 140 -11.49 -8.40 -1.15
CA ASN A 140 -11.37 -8.67 0.27
C ASN A 140 -11.85 -7.46 1.09
N SER A 141 -11.32 -6.27 0.82
CA SER A 141 -11.73 -5.04 1.52
C SER A 141 -13.22 -4.74 1.30
N LYS A 142 -13.77 -5.01 0.10
CA LYS A 142 -15.20 -4.90 -0.17
C LYS A 142 -16.02 -5.81 0.75
N LYS A 143 -15.67 -7.09 0.84
CA LYS A 143 -16.34 -8.07 1.72
C LYS A 143 -16.25 -7.67 3.20
N ASP A 144 -15.11 -7.15 3.64
CA ASP A 144 -14.93 -6.68 5.00
C ASP A 144 -15.83 -5.46 5.31
N ILE A 145 -15.93 -4.50 4.38
CA ILE A 145 -16.83 -3.34 4.51
C ILE A 145 -18.29 -3.82 4.60
N GLU A 146 -18.73 -4.69 3.69
CA GLU A 146 -20.08 -5.24 3.65
C GLU A 146 -20.41 -5.96 4.97
N LYS A 147 -19.54 -6.83 5.44
CA LYS A 147 -19.71 -7.62 6.66
C LYS A 147 -19.77 -6.75 7.92
N ILE A 148 -18.83 -5.79 8.05
CA ILE A 148 -18.67 -4.99 9.27
C ILE A 148 -19.78 -3.93 9.37
N PHE A 149 -20.14 -3.29 8.25
CA PHE A 149 -21.10 -2.18 8.23
C PHE A 149 -22.50 -2.57 7.74
N ARG A 150 -22.70 -3.81 7.29
CA ARG A 150 -23.99 -4.35 6.79
C ARG A 150 -24.58 -3.48 5.66
N LEU A 151 -23.76 -3.12 4.70
CA LEU A 151 -24.13 -2.26 3.57
C LEU A 151 -24.56 -3.08 2.34
N SER A 152 -25.31 -2.42 1.44
CA SER A 152 -25.59 -2.97 0.11
C SER A 152 -24.35 -2.97 -0.77
N VAL A 153 -24.17 -4.06 -1.51
CA VAL A 153 -23.07 -4.30 -2.47
C VAL A 153 -23.01 -3.23 -3.57
N GLU A 154 -24.19 -2.69 -3.95
CA GLU A 154 -24.32 -1.72 -5.05
C GLU A 154 -23.63 -0.38 -4.78
N LYS A 155 -23.45 -0.02 -3.51
CA LYS A 155 -22.79 1.22 -3.09
C LYS A 155 -21.26 1.14 -3.18
N ILE A 156 -20.65 -0.04 -3.43
CA ILE A 156 -19.22 -0.26 -3.33
C ILE A 156 -18.65 -0.71 -4.67
N SER A 157 -17.75 0.08 -5.24
CA SER A 157 -16.97 -0.26 -6.43
C SER A 157 -15.52 -0.55 -6.07
N ILE A 158 -14.90 -1.48 -6.80
CA ILE A 158 -13.49 -1.80 -6.63
C ILE A 158 -12.67 -0.98 -7.61
N THR A 159 -11.63 -0.34 -7.07
CA THR A 159 -10.63 0.46 -7.78
C THR A 159 -9.26 -0.08 -7.43
N TYR A 160 -8.86 -1.18 -8.09
CA TYR A 160 -7.58 -1.82 -7.84
C TYR A 160 -6.42 -0.83 -8.01
N ASN A 161 -5.42 -0.94 -7.13
CA ASN A 161 -4.13 -0.32 -7.39
C ASN A 161 -3.39 -1.08 -8.50
N ALA A 162 -2.35 -0.48 -9.03
CA ALA A 162 -1.47 -1.14 -10.00
C ALA A 162 -0.01 -0.80 -9.67
N VAL A 163 0.91 -1.47 -10.35
CA VAL A 163 2.33 -1.13 -10.30
C VAL A 163 2.62 -0.05 -11.34
N ASP A 164 3.54 0.87 -11.03
CA ASP A 164 3.99 1.88 -11.97
C ASP A 164 4.81 1.28 -13.11
N ALA A 165 4.73 1.89 -14.28
CA ALA A 165 5.43 1.42 -15.48
C ALA A 165 6.97 1.43 -15.34
N ASP A 166 7.51 2.22 -14.42
CA ASP A 166 8.96 2.30 -14.14
C ASP A 166 9.51 0.99 -13.56
N PHE A 167 8.66 0.19 -12.88
CA PHE A 167 9.07 -1.11 -12.36
C PHE A 167 9.20 -2.10 -13.54
N CYS A 168 10.44 -2.46 -13.81
CA CYS A 168 10.79 -3.35 -14.93
C CYS A 168 12.01 -4.20 -14.59
N VAL A 169 12.21 -5.25 -15.37
CA VAL A 169 13.39 -6.12 -15.29
C VAL A 169 14.61 -5.33 -15.73
N LYS A 170 15.69 -5.36 -14.92
CA LYS A 170 16.99 -4.79 -15.20
C LYS A 170 18.05 -5.89 -15.31
N SER A 171 19.14 -5.59 -15.98
CA SER A 171 20.29 -6.47 -16.06
C SER A 171 21.09 -6.47 -14.74
N TRP A 172 21.83 -7.55 -14.50
CA TRP A 172 22.73 -7.65 -13.36
C TRP A 172 23.72 -6.47 -13.27
N GLN A 173 24.28 -6.04 -14.38
CA GLN A 173 25.25 -4.96 -14.45
C GLN A 173 24.67 -3.61 -13.97
N GLU A 174 23.36 -3.41 -14.10
CA GLU A 174 22.68 -2.19 -13.65
C GLU A 174 22.49 -2.15 -12.14
N VAL A 175 22.44 -3.31 -11.46
CA VAL A 175 22.07 -3.39 -10.04
C VAL A 175 23.19 -3.88 -9.12
N GLU A 176 24.29 -4.46 -9.66
CA GLU A 176 25.38 -5.05 -8.87
C GLU A 176 26.11 -4.05 -7.94
N TYR A 177 26.04 -2.75 -8.23
CA TYR A 177 26.62 -1.70 -7.40
C TYR A 177 26.06 -1.69 -5.97
N LEU A 178 24.84 -2.19 -5.78
CA LEU A 178 24.17 -2.26 -4.50
C LEU A 178 24.88 -3.18 -3.50
N TYR A 179 25.59 -4.21 -3.98
CA TYR A 179 26.42 -5.06 -3.12
C TYR A 179 27.49 -4.25 -2.38
N GLY A 180 28.17 -3.34 -3.10
CA GLY A 180 29.15 -2.43 -2.50
C GLY A 180 28.50 -1.36 -1.63
N LYS A 181 27.41 -0.76 -2.11
CA LYS A 181 26.71 0.32 -1.41
C LYS A 181 26.19 -0.09 -0.03
N TYR A 182 25.60 -1.27 0.07
CA TYR A 182 24.98 -1.78 1.31
C TYR A 182 25.81 -2.85 2.01
N SER A 183 27.03 -3.14 1.52
CA SER A 183 27.88 -4.22 2.05
C SER A 183 27.17 -5.58 2.09
N ILE A 184 26.41 -5.90 1.04
CA ILE A 184 25.65 -7.14 0.93
C ILE A 184 26.64 -8.30 0.63
N PRO A 185 26.54 -9.44 1.32
CA PRO A 185 27.37 -10.61 1.01
C PRO A 185 27.00 -11.22 -0.35
N LYS A 186 27.96 -11.36 -1.28
CA LYS A 186 27.71 -11.84 -2.67
C LYS A 186 27.39 -13.33 -2.80
N ASN A 187 27.66 -14.14 -1.77
CA ASN A 187 27.53 -15.60 -1.80
C ASN A 187 26.36 -16.11 -0.95
N LYS A 188 25.35 -15.27 -0.75
CA LYS A 188 24.16 -15.60 0.02
C LYS A 188 22.90 -15.42 -0.81
N VAL A 189 21.88 -16.22 -0.52
CA VAL A 189 20.53 -16.01 -1.03
C VAL A 189 19.96 -14.73 -0.43
N LEU A 190 19.56 -13.80 -1.29
CA LEU A 190 19.11 -12.49 -0.91
C LEU A 190 17.59 -12.44 -0.77
N LEU A 191 17.11 -12.43 0.47
CA LEU A 191 15.71 -12.22 0.80
C LEU A 191 15.43 -10.73 0.90
N LEU A 192 14.39 -10.24 0.23
CA LEU A 192 13.99 -8.83 0.28
C LEU A 192 12.67 -8.66 1.02
N TYR A 193 12.63 -7.73 1.95
CA TYR A 193 11.42 -7.24 2.60
C TYR A 193 11.31 -5.72 2.38
N VAL A 194 10.16 -5.26 1.89
CA VAL A 194 9.87 -3.83 1.68
C VAL A 194 8.65 -3.44 2.50
N GLY A 195 8.80 -2.44 3.39
CA GLY A 195 7.69 -2.03 4.23
C GLY A 195 8.05 -1.08 5.37
N ASN A 196 7.31 -1.22 6.48
CA ASN A 196 7.52 -0.49 7.72
C ASN A 196 7.35 -1.41 8.94
N LEU A 197 7.63 -0.90 10.15
CA LEU A 197 7.55 -1.66 11.40
C LEU A 197 6.15 -1.74 12.01
N LYS A 198 5.09 -1.61 11.23
CA LYS A 198 3.74 -1.80 11.76
C LYS A 198 3.49 -3.30 12.05
N PRO A 199 2.81 -3.64 13.18
CA PRO A 199 2.62 -5.02 13.59
C PRO A 199 1.98 -5.93 12.54
N HIS A 200 1.01 -5.42 11.78
CA HIS A 200 0.35 -6.19 10.72
C HIS A 200 1.27 -6.57 9.54
N LYS A 201 2.43 -5.92 9.41
CA LYS A 201 3.44 -6.29 8.40
C LYS A 201 4.25 -7.53 8.81
N ASN A 202 4.13 -7.98 10.06
CA ASN A 202 4.60 -9.28 10.56
C ASN A 202 6.10 -9.55 10.38
N LEU A 203 6.93 -8.50 10.41
CA LEU A 203 8.38 -8.63 10.26
C LEU A 203 8.99 -9.53 11.34
N SER A 204 8.55 -9.39 12.60
CA SER A 204 9.07 -10.20 13.71
C SER A 204 8.94 -11.72 13.45
N ARG A 205 7.85 -12.16 12.80
CA ARG A 205 7.69 -13.58 12.43
C ARG A 205 8.70 -14.00 11.37
N LEU A 206 8.96 -13.16 10.37
CA LEU A 206 10.01 -13.42 9.37
C LEU A 206 11.40 -13.53 10.02
N LEU A 207 11.72 -12.66 10.97
CA LEU A 207 12.99 -12.72 11.73
C LEU A 207 13.08 -14.02 12.55
N CYS A 208 12.00 -14.42 13.21
CA CYS A 208 11.93 -15.70 13.94
C CYS A 208 12.11 -16.90 12.99
N SER A 209 11.49 -16.86 11.80
CA SER A 209 11.68 -17.90 10.77
C SER A 209 13.13 -18.00 10.35
N LEU A 210 13.76 -16.87 10.03
CA LEU A 210 15.18 -16.85 9.64
C LEU A 210 16.09 -17.42 10.74
N ARG A 211 15.84 -17.08 12.03
CA ARG A 211 16.58 -17.67 13.15
C ARG A 211 16.47 -19.20 13.20
N ARG A 212 15.28 -19.74 12.91
CA ARG A 212 15.01 -21.20 13.01
C ARG A 212 15.60 -22.02 11.88
N MET A 213 15.92 -21.40 10.74
CA MET A 213 16.54 -22.10 9.61
C MET A 213 17.90 -22.68 10.04
N SER A 214 18.12 -23.97 9.79
CA SER A 214 19.39 -24.63 10.10
C SER A 214 20.54 -24.14 9.22
N ASP A 215 20.23 -23.71 8.05
CA ASP A 215 21.12 -23.19 7.00
C ASP A 215 21.09 -21.65 6.85
N ARG A 216 20.58 -20.96 7.88
CA ARG A 216 20.40 -19.49 7.89
C ARG A 216 21.63 -18.69 7.50
N GLU A 217 22.82 -19.24 7.70
CA GLU A 217 24.08 -18.57 7.30
C GLU A 217 24.23 -18.44 5.78
N ASN A 218 23.41 -19.16 5.00
CA ASN A 218 23.36 -19.02 3.54
C ASN A 218 22.50 -17.86 3.07
N TYR A 219 21.79 -17.16 3.97
CA TYR A 219 20.85 -16.11 3.62
C TYR A 219 21.32 -14.73 4.10
N CYS A 220 20.83 -13.72 3.40
CA CYS A 220 20.91 -12.32 3.80
C CYS A 220 19.53 -11.68 3.61
N LEU A 221 18.96 -11.12 4.68
CA LEU A 221 17.68 -10.42 4.64
C LEU A 221 17.91 -8.91 4.47
N LEU A 222 17.45 -8.36 3.36
CA LEU A 222 17.43 -6.93 3.09
C LEU A 222 16.12 -6.32 3.58
N LEU A 223 16.21 -5.35 4.49
CA LEU A 223 15.09 -4.57 5.00
C LEU A 223 15.07 -3.17 4.39
N VAL A 224 14.07 -2.89 3.56
CA VAL A 224 13.91 -1.62 2.86
C VAL A 224 12.72 -0.85 3.42
N GLY A 225 12.96 0.34 3.97
CA GLY A 225 11.90 1.22 4.45
C GLY A 225 12.27 2.05 5.69
N LYS A 226 11.28 2.84 6.12
CA LYS A 226 11.44 3.75 7.25
C LYS A 226 11.48 3.00 8.58
N ALA A 227 12.33 3.47 9.49
CA ALA A 227 12.46 3.01 10.88
C ALA A 227 13.12 1.63 11.09
N PHE A 228 13.66 0.97 10.07
CA PHE A 228 14.43 -0.26 10.27
C PHE A 228 15.76 -0.06 11.01
N SER A 229 16.23 1.17 11.12
CA SER A 229 17.37 1.54 11.97
C SER A 229 16.99 1.77 13.43
N SER A 230 15.77 1.47 13.86
CA SER A 230 15.32 1.67 15.25
C SER A 230 16.07 0.76 16.22
N ILE A 231 16.32 1.26 17.43
CA ILE A 231 16.99 0.51 18.50
C ILE A 231 16.20 -0.77 18.80
N SER A 232 14.88 -0.70 18.88
CA SER A 232 14.02 -1.85 19.21
C SER A 232 14.14 -3.01 18.22
N LEU A 233 14.31 -2.74 16.91
CA LEU A 233 14.49 -3.80 15.92
C LEU A 233 15.89 -4.40 16.01
N LYS A 234 16.93 -3.59 16.18
CA LYS A 234 18.31 -4.07 16.40
C LYS A 234 18.43 -4.93 17.65
N ASP A 235 17.74 -4.54 18.73
CA ASP A 235 17.68 -5.34 19.97
C ASP A 235 16.99 -6.68 19.73
N GLU A 236 15.93 -6.72 18.90
CA GLU A 236 15.25 -7.96 18.51
C GLU A 236 16.19 -8.86 17.68
N GLU A 237 16.88 -8.31 16.70
CA GLU A 237 17.86 -9.04 15.87
C GLU A 237 18.99 -9.64 16.74
N ALA A 238 19.55 -8.85 17.67
CA ALA A 238 20.60 -9.28 18.60
C ALA A 238 20.08 -10.39 19.53
N ARG A 239 18.88 -10.23 20.08
CA ARG A 239 18.23 -11.27 20.90
C ARG A 239 18.01 -12.57 20.13
N LEU A 240 17.76 -12.47 18.83
CA LEU A 240 17.60 -13.61 17.92
C LEU A 240 18.95 -14.16 17.43
N GLY A 241 20.06 -13.43 17.58
CA GLY A 241 21.40 -13.82 17.10
C GLY A 241 21.47 -13.89 15.58
N ILE A 242 20.81 -12.96 14.88
CA ILE A 242 20.72 -12.90 13.41
C ILE A 242 21.19 -11.56 12.83
N GLU A 243 21.72 -10.65 13.63
CA GLU A 243 22.15 -9.31 13.21
C GLU A 243 23.14 -9.31 12.06
N ARG A 244 23.93 -10.38 11.89
CA ARG A 244 24.87 -10.56 10.77
C ARG A 244 24.17 -10.99 9.47
N LEU A 245 22.92 -11.41 9.56
CA LEU A 245 22.12 -11.88 8.42
C LEU A 245 21.19 -10.80 7.89
N VAL A 246 21.12 -9.64 8.57
CA VAL A 246 20.17 -8.58 8.24
C VAL A 246 20.93 -7.33 7.78
N VAL A 247 20.52 -6.78 6.65
CA VAL A 247 21.05 -5.53 6.09
C VAL A 247 19.91 -4.51 6.01
N HIS A 248 20.15 -3.32 6.56
CA HIS A 248 19.17 -2.23 6.57
C HIS A 248 19.57 -1.18 5.54
N THR A 249 18.71 -0.93 4.55
CA THR A 249 18.96 0.13 3.57
C THR A 249 18.44 1.50 4.04
N GLY A 250 17.46 1.52 4.94
CA GLY A 250 16.71 2.73 5.27
C GLY A 250 15.72 3.11 4.16
N MET A 251 15.40 4.41 4.08
CA MET A 251 14.60 4.96 2.98
C MET A 251 15.48 5.07 1.73
N VAL A 252 14.93 4.61 0.62
CA VAL A 252 15.59 4.66 -0.69
C VAL A 252 14.75 5.45 -1.69
N SER A 253 15.33 5.90 -2.79
CA SER A 253 14.57 6.48 -3.91
C SER A 253 13.76 5.38 -4.62
N LYS A 254 12.81 5.79 -5.47
CA LYS A 254 12.03 4.86 -6.29
C LYS A 254 12.92 4.04 -7.23
N GLU A 255 13.89 4.69 -7.86
CA GLU A 255 14.85 4.07 -8.76
C GLU A 255 15.67 2.99 -8.03
N GLU A 256 16.14 3.32 -6.85
CA GLU A 256 16.92 2.39 -6.03
C GLU A 256 16.04 1.24 -5.47
N LEU A 257 14.77 1.50 -5.19
CA LEU A 257 13.83 0.43 -4.83
C LEU A 257 13.64 -0.57 -5.97
N ILE A 258 13.53 -0.07 -7.21
CA ILE A 258 13.48 -0.92 -8.41
C ILE A 258 14.74 -1.77 -8.53
N ASP A 259 15.92 -1.17 -8.30
CA ASP A 259 17.21 -1.87 -8.34
C ASP A 259 17.28 -2.97 -7.27
N LEU A 260 16.81 -2.69 -6.05
CA LEU A 260 16.77 -3.65 -4.95
C LEU A 260 15.81 -4.83 -5.22
N TYR A 261 14.67 -4.57 -5.85
CA TYR A 261 13.81 -5.67 -6.32
C TYR A 261 14.54 -6.55 -7.34
N ASN A 262 15.20 -5.95 -8.34
CA ASN A 262 15.93 -6.68 -9.37
C ASN A 262 17.18 -7.43 -8.83
N LEU A 263 17.75 -6.97 -7.71
CA LEU A 263 18.90 -7.61 -7.08
C LEU A 263 18.52 -8.84 -6.27
N ALA A 264 17.32 -8.87 -5.70
CA ALA A 264 16.89 -9.89 -4.75
C ALA A 264 16.59 -11.22 -5.44
N ASP A 265 16.95 -12.33 -4.77
CA ASP A 265 16.60 -13.69 -5.21
C ASP A 265 15.14 -14.04 -4.90
N ILE A 266 14.62 -13.57 -3.74
CA ILE A 266 13.25 -13.84 -3.28
C ILE A 266 12.70 -12.60 -2.57
N PHE A 267 11.53 -12.16 -2.97
CA PHE A 267 10.74 -11.17 -2.21
C PHE A 267 9.79 -11.84 -1.23
N VAL A 268 9.83 -11.42 0.04
CA VAL A 268 9.02 -12.00 1.14
C VAL A 268 7.98 -10.98 1.61
N PHE A 269 6.71 -11.36 1.55
CA PHE A 269 5.60 -10.50 1.96
C PHE A 269 4.73 -11.17 3.04
N PRO A 270 5.13 -11.09 4.33
CA PRO A 270 4.50 -11.84 5.43
C PRO A 270 3.31 -11.15 6.09
N SER A 271 2.74 -10.12 5.48
CA SER A 271 1.71 -9.28 6.08
C SER A 271 0.48 -10.06 6.53
N LEU A 272 -0.02 -9.77 7.73
CA LEU A 272 -1.25 -10.36 8.30
C LEU A 272 -2.52 -9.77 7.68
N TYR A 273 -2.46 -8.52 7.27
CA TYR A 273 -3.59 -7.82 6.68
C TYR A 273 -3.13 -6.69 5.75
N GLU A 274 -3.75 -6.64 4.58
CA GLU A 274 -3.54 -5.59 3.57
C GLU A 274 -4.86 -5.22 2.91
N GLY A 275 -4.98 -3.96 2.50
CA GLY A 275 -6.08 -3.56 1.63
C GLY A 275 -5.87 -4.03 0.19
N PHE A 276 -4.61 -4.00 -0.28
CA PHE A 276 -4.22 -4.44 -1.62
C PHE A 276 -2.88 -5.20 -1.60
N GLY A 277 -1.77 -4.51 -1.30
CA GLY A 277 -0.43 -5.09 -1.36
C GLY A 277 0.25 -4.79 -2.70
N ILE A 278 0.69 -3.55 -2.92
CA ILE A 278 1.44 -3.16 -4.12
C ILE A 278 2.82 -3.85 -4.20
N PRO A 279 3.61 -3.98 -3.10
CA PRO A 279 4.96 -4.52 -3.14
C PRO A 279 5.13 -5.89 -3.84
N PRO A 280 4.24 -6.88 -3.68
CA PRO A 280 4.29 -8.10 -4.48
C PRO A 280 4.23 -7.87 -6.00
N LEU A 281 3.40 -6.93 -6.46
CA LEU A 281 3.32 -6.61 -7.90
C LEU A 281 4.56 -5.85 -8.39
N GLU A 282 5.18 -5.00 -7.54
CA GLU A 282 6.44 -4.32 -7.83
C GLU A 282 7.56 -5.35 -8.03
N SER A 283 7.66 -6.31 -7.10
CA SER A 283 8.59 -7.44 -7.20
C SER A 283 8.37 -8.26 -8.47
N MET A 284 7.13 -8.64 -8.77
CA MET A 284 6.77 -9.35 -9.99
C MET A 284 7.14 -8.57 -11.25
N ALA A 285 6.98 -7.24 -11.22
CA ALA A 285 7.33 -6.38 -12.35
C ALA A 285 8.84 -6.32 -12.61
N CYS A 286 9.63 -6.48 -11.56
CA CYS A 286 11.10 -6.56 -11.62
C CYS A 286 11.62 -7.98 -11.92
N GLY A 287 10.75 -8.98 -12.07
CA GLY A 287 11.15 -10.36 -12.37
C GLY A 287 11.70 -11.11 -11.15
N THR A 288 11.33 -10.71 -9.94
CA THR A 288 11.78 -11.35 -8.70
C THR A 288 10.71 -12.30 -8.18
N PRO A 289 11.04 -13.56 -7.86
CA PRO A 289 10.11 -14.52 -7.28
C PRO A 289 9.49 -14.00 -5.99
N VAL A 290 8.18 -14.21 -5.82
CA VAL A 290 7.41 -13.75 -4.67
C VAL A 290 6.96 -14.93 -3.81
N ILE A 291 7.19 -14.82 -2.50
CA ILE A 291 6.49 -15.62 -1.50
C ILE A 291 5.65 -14.68 -0.62
N ALA A 292 4.42 -15.04 -0.34
CA ALA A 292 3.48 -14.12 0.30
C ALA A 292 2.51 -14.83 1.25
N SER A 293 1.94 -14.09 2.18
CA SER A 293 0.96 -14.60 3.12
C SER A 293 -0.34 -15.05 2.42
N ASP A 294 -0.93 -16.15 2.90
CA ASP A 294 -2.24 -16.65 2.45
C ASP A 294 -3.38 -16.03 3.26
N CYS A 295 -3.44 -14.70 3.31
CA CYS A 295 -4.50 -14.02 4.05
C CYS A 295 -4.85 -12.65 3.46
N SER A 296 -6.01 -12.12 3.88
CA SER A 296 -6.52 -10.82 3.47
C SER A 296 -6.65 -10.69 1.93
N SER A 297 -6.21 -9.56 1.35
CA SER A 297 -6.22 -9.34 -0.10
C SER A 297 -5.07 -10.03 -0.85
N VAL A 298 -4.04 -10.52 -0.14
CA VAL A 298 -2.80 -10.99 -0.78
C VAL A 298 -3.04 -12.10 -1.81
N PRO A 299 -3.80 -13.18 -1.50
CA PRO A 299 -4.08 -14.24 -2.48
C PRO A 299 -4.82 -13.72 -3.74
N GLU A 300 -5.74 -12.78 -3.55
CA GLU A 300 -6.45 -12.12 -4.66
C GLU A 300 -5.49 -11.38 -5.59
N ILE A 301 -4.47 -10.74 -5.02
CA ILE A 301 -3.55 -9.89 -5.77
C ILE A 301 -2.47 -10.71 -6.45
N VAL A 302 -1.87 -11.68 -5.77
CA VAL A 302 -0.76 -12.45 -6.33
C VAL A 302 -1.21 -13.59 -7.23
N GLY A 303 -2.42 -14.14 -7.01
CA GLY A 303 -2.93 -15.29 -7.76
C GLY A 303 -2.01 -16.51 -7.64
N ASP A 304 -1.71 -17.14 -8.77
CA ASP A 304 -0.78 -18.28 -8.88
C ASP A 304 0.67 -17.85 -9.18
N ALA A 305 0.97 -16.55 -9.10
CA ALA A 305 2.29 -15.98 -9.38
C ALA A 305 3.17 -15.84 -8.12
N ALA A 306 2.75 -16.37 -6.98
CA ALA A 306 3.52 -16.43 -5.75
C ALA A 306 3.33 -17.77 -5.05
N LEU A 307 4.29 -18.17 -4.20
CA LEU A 307 4.07 -19.23 -3.23
C LEU A 307 3.39 -18.61 -2.00
N LEU A 308 2.23 -19.15 -1.66
CA LEU A 308 1.49 -18.72 -0.47
C LEU A 308 1.93 -19.55 0.75
N PHE A 309 1.97 -18.88 1.92
CA PHE A 309 2.28 -19.49 3.20
C PHE A 309 1.36 -18.97 4.31
N ASP A 310 1.17 -19.77 5.36
CA ASP A 310 0.52 -19.30 6.58
C ASP A 310 1.43 -18.29 7.30
N PRO A 311 1.04 -17.01 7.41
CA PRO A 311 1.87 -15.98 8.05
C PRO A 311 1.99 -16.14 9.57
N LEU A 312 1.24 -17.03 10.19
CA LEU A 312 1.31 -17.35 11.61
C LEU A 312 2.19 -18.56 11.92
N ASP A 313 2.60 -19.30 10.89
CA ASP A 313 3.45 -20.50 11.00
C ASP A 313 4.85 -20.24 10.43
N GLU A 314 5.87 -20.28 11.30
CA GLU A 314 7.27 -20.05 10.91
C GLU A 314 7.78 -21.17 9.98
N ASP A 315 7.35 -22.41 10.18
CA ASP A 315 7.74 -23.53 9.32
C ASP A 315 7.16 -23.40 7.92
N SER A 316 5.93 -22.87 7.79
CA SER A 316 5.31 -22.54 6.51
C SER A 316 6.12 -21.49 5.74
N ILE A 317 6.60 -20.44 6.44
CA ILE A 317 7.48 -19.41 5.84
C ILE A 317 8.79 -20.02 5.37
N ILE A 318 9.45 -20.83 6.21
CA ILE A 318 10.72 -21.50 5.89
C ILE A 318 10.57 -22.40 4.67
N MET A 319 9.52 -23.24 4.64
CA MET A 319 9.23 -24.11 3.49
C MET A 319 9.02 -23.32 2.20
N ALA A 320 8.33 -22.17 2.27
CA ALA A 320 8.12 -21.32 1.11
C ALA A 320 9.45 -20.72 0.59
N ILE A 321 10.36 -20.29 1.50
CA ILE A 321 11.69 -19.80 1.13
C ILE A 321 12.46 -20.92 0.40
N HIS A 322 12.64 -22.08 1.01
CA HIS A 322 13.38 -23.21 0.42
C HIS A 322 12.78 -23.66 -0.92
N ARG A 323 11.46 -23.63 -1.04
CA ARG A 323 10.78 -23.98 -2.29
C ARG A 323 11.03 -22.96 -3.39
N ALA A 324 11.09 -21.66 -3.04
CA ALA A 324 11.35 -20.58 -4.01
C ALA A 324 12.81 -20.57 -4.53
N GLU A 325 13.76 -21.19 -3.80
CA GLU A 325 15.15 -21.35 -4.24
C GLU A 325 15.29 -22.37 -5.39
N ASN A 326 14.34 -23.27 -5.55
CA ASN A 326 14.37 -24.21 -6.67
C ASN A 326 14.26 -23.43 -7.98
N HIS A 327 15.26 -23.60 -8.86
CA HIS A 327 15.36 -22.84 -10.10
C HIS A 327 14.12 -22.94 -10.99
N GLU A 328 13.54 -24.14 -11.14
CA GLU A 328 12.35 -24.34 -11.98
C GLU A 328 11.13 -23.62 -11.39
N VAL A 329 10.97 -23.67 -10.05
CA VAL A 329 9.91 -22.97 -9.32
C VAL A 329 10.09 -21.46 -9.47
N ALA A 330 11.31 -20.94 -9.23
CA ALA A 330 11.61 -19.52 -9.37
C ALA A 330 11.29 -19.02 -10.78
N GLN A 331 11.71 -19.74 -11.83
CA GLN A 331 11.43 -19.36 -13.21
C GLN A 331 9.94 -19.38 -13.57
N ASP A 332 9.16 -20.33 -13.03
CA ASP A 332 7.71 -20.36 -13.20
C ASP A 332 7.03 -19.17 -12.52
N LEU A 333 7.46 -18.84 -11.28
CA LEU A 333 6.96 -17.67 -10.53
C LEU A 333 7.28 -16.36 -11.26
N ILE A 334 8.51 -16.18 -11.76
CA ILE A 334 8.90 -15.00 -12.54
C ILE A 334 8.01 -14.86 -13.79
N LYS A 335 7.85 -15.92 -14.56
CA LYS A 335 7.02 -15.91 -15.78
C LYS A 335 5.57 -15.53 -15.45
N LYS A 336 4.98 -16.13 -14.43
CA LYS A 336 3.63 -15.84 -13.98
C LYS A 336 3.51 -14.42 -13.42
N GLY A 337 4.52 -13.96 -12.66
CA GLY A 337 4.56 -12.62 -12.09
C GLY A 337 4.54 -11.53 -13.16
N LEU A 338 5.35 -11.65 -14.19
CA LEU A 338 5.39 -10.74 -15.33
C LEU A 338 4.05 -10.68 -16.11
N ILE A 339 3.26 -11.74 -16.07
CA ILE A 339 1.90 -11.76 -16.62
C ILE A 339 0.94 -11.12 -15.62
N ARG A 340 1.02 -11.51 -14.33
CA ARG A 340 0.11 -11.11 -13.27
C ARG A 340 0.05 -9.60 -13.07
N LYS A 341 1.19 -8.90 -13.08
CA LYS A 341 1.24 -7.44 -12.98
C LYS A 341 0.35 -6.71 -13.98
N ASN A 342 0.13 -7.29 -15.17
CA ASN A 342 -0.67 -6.69 -16.24
C ASN A 342 -2.19 -6.85 -16.02
N CYS A 343 -2.61 -7.65 -15.03
CA CYS A 343 -4.03 -7.76 -14.64
C CYS A 343 -4.54 -6.52 -13.92
N PHE A 344 -3.65 -5.65 -13.46
CA PHE A 344 -3.97 -4.42 -12.73
C PHE A 344 -3.41 -3.22 -13.49
N LYS A 345 -4.28 -2.25 -13.78
CA LYS A 345 -3.91 -1.10 -14.61
C LYS A 345 -4.51 0.18 -14.05
N TRP A 346 -3.71 1.22 -13.90
CA TRP A 346 -4.17 2.52 -13.41
C TRP A 346 -5.27 3.15 -14.27
N ASN A 347 -5.24 2.96 -15.60
CA ASN A 347 -6.29 3.48 -16.47
C ASN A 347 -7.66 2.83 -16.20
N GLU A 348 -7.70 1.57 -15.75
CA GLU A 348 -8.94 0.90 -15.34
C GLU A 348 -9.45 1.44 -14.01
N THR A 349 -8.55 1.71 -13.08
CA THR A 349 -8.86 2.38 -11.80
C THR A 349 -9.44 3.77 -12.03
N VAL A 350 -8.79 4.58 -12.86
CA VAL A 350 -9.26 5.92 -13.28
C VAL A 350 -10.65 5.83 -13.90
N ARG A 351 -10.85 4.87 -14.82
CA ARG A 351 -12.16 4.64 -15.45
C ARG A 351 -13.23 4.30 -14.42
N ALA A 352 -12.95 3.37 -13.49
CA ALA A 352 -13.91 2.97 -12.46
C ALA A 352 -14.27 4.12 -11.52
N VAL A 353 -13.28 4.96 -11.13
CA VAL A 353 -13.54 6.18 -10.34
C VAL A 353 -14.42 7.15 -11.11
N ARG A 354 -14.13 7.39 -12.38
CA ARG A 354 -14.91 8.29 -13.25
C ARG A 354 -16.35 7.81 -13.43
N GLU A 355 -16.56 6.51 -13.60
CA GLU A 355 -17.90 5.89 -13.67
C GLU A 355 -18.65 6.01 -12.36
N GLY A 356 -18.01 5.71 -11.22
CA GLY A 356 -18.62 5.87 -9.90
C GLY A 356 -19.03 7.31 -9.61
N ILE A 357 -18.22 8.29 -10.00
CA ILE A 357 -18.58 9.71 -9.91
C ILE A 357 -19.81 10.01 -10.77
N ARG A 358 -19.86 9.56 -12.04
CA ARG A 358 -20.99 9.79 -12.95
C ARG A 358 -22.31 9.24 -12.42
N ASN A 359 -22.27 8.17 -11.66
CA ASN A 359 -23.47 7.53 -11.12
C ASN A 359 -24.10 8.27 -9.93
N VAL A 360 -23.37 9.24 -9.33
CA VAL A 360 -23.82 9.98 -8.14
C VAL A 360 -24.11 11.47 -8.38
N ILE A 361 -23.82 11.98 -9.60
CA ILE A 361 -23.99 13.42 -9.96
C ILE A 361 -25.02 13.66 -11.06
#